data_da4420fd7060e45fb4ddb400b03ae814
#
_entry.id   da4420fd7060e45fb4ddb400b03ae814
#
_cell.length_a   1.000
_cell.length_b   1.000
_cell.length_c   1.000
_cell.angle_alpha   90.00
_cell.angle_beta   90.00
_cell.angle_gamma   90.00
#
_symmetry.space_group_name_H-M   'P 1'
#
loop_
_entity.id
_entity.type
_entity.pdbx_description
1 polymer ?
#
loop_
_entity_poly.entity_id
_entity_poly.type
_entity_poly.pdbx_seq_one_letter_code
_entity_poly.pdbx_strand_id
1 'polypeptide(L)'
;RAFQESDIEAAGQMAHDIWAYELEGTRPELNRFIHEYLVRYYDVNRHLSFSVVDDGLDAFLLAGLKADRSGCDGWFCRKLSFFPDKEKKIAQEYRNYLTRNGDAVKKFMGENDVQMGLFMSRVSGTGRMLLDNLERICRKNGVGNLFLWADVTCNVPYYEKNGFTVVDRFENDVSLDTGCLDTYVFRKKLD
;
A
#
# COMPACT_ATOMS: atom_id res chain seq x y z
N ARG A 1 12.41 -8.12 10.74
CA ARG A 1 12.88 -6.84 11.25
C ARG A 1 11.97 -5.69 10.88
N ALA A 2 12.15 -4.50 11.49
CA ALA A 2 11.49 -3.29 11.03
C ALA A 2 11.87 -2.97 9.57
N PHE A 3 10.93 -2.41 8.82
CA PHE A 3 11.18 -1.91 7.45
C PHE A 3 12.17 -0.74 7.49
N GLN A 4 13.05 -0.65 6.50
CA GLN A 4 14.13 0.34 6.45
C GLN A 4 14.12 1.10 5.10
N GLU A 5 14.76 2.27 5.09
CA GLU A 5 14.95 3.06 3.85
C GLU A 5 15.62 2.25 2.73
N SER A 6 16.59 1.39 3.12
CA SER A 6 17.28 0.49 2.18
C SER A 6 16.39 -0.57 1.53
N ASP A 7 15.18 -0.81 2.07
CA ASP A 7 14.23 -1.78 1.52
C ASP A 7 13.37 -1.19 0.40
N ILE A 8 13.29 0.14 0.30
CA ILE A 8 12.34 0.84 -0.59
C ILE A 8 12.54 0.45 -2.05
N GLU A 9 13.78 0.39 -2.53
CA GLU A 9 14.06 0.03 -3.92
C GLU A 9 13.62 -1.41 -4.22
N ALA A 10 13.97 -2.37 -3.36
CA ALA A 10 13.56 -3.77 -3.51
C ALA A 10 12.04 -3.94 -3.36
N ALA A 11 11.40 -3.20 -2.45
CA ALA A 11 9.95 -3.19 -2.29
C ALA A 11 9.24 -2.59 -3.51
N GLY A 12 9.78 -1.50 -4.07
CA GLY A 12 9.30 -0.91 -5.32
C GLY A 12 9.42 -1.86 -6.51
N GLN A 13 10.54 -2.59 -6.61
CA GLN A 13 10.70 -3.63 -7.63
C GLN A 13 9.70 -4.78 -7.43
N MET A 14 9.42 -5.19 -6.19
CA MET A 14 8.41 -6.21 -5.90
C MET A 14 7.00 -5.75 -6.33
N ALA A 15 6.66 -4.49 -6.07
CA ALA A 15 5.39 -3.91 -6.51
C ALA A 15 5.30 -3.83 -8.05
N HIS A 16 6.39 -3.40 -8.70
CA HIS A 16 6.50 -3.39 -10.15
C HIS A 16 6.27 -4.77 -10.76
N ASP A 17 6.89 -5.83 -10.22
CA ASP A 17 6.76 -7.20 -10.75
C ASP A 17 5.31 -7.71 -10.72
N ILE A 18 4.47 -7.17 -9.82
CA ILE A 18 3.07 -7.58 -9.67
C ILE A 18 2.13 -6.69 -10.50
N TRP A 19 2.33 -5.37 -10.52
CA TRP A 19 1.38 -4.40 -11.07
C TRP A 19 1.89 -3.61 -12.29
N ALA A 20 3.08 -3.93 -12.83
CA ALA A 20 3.62 -3.20 -13.98
C ALA A 20 2.70 -3.17 -15.20
N TYR A 21 1.83 -4.19 -15.36
CA TYR A 21 0.86 -4.29 -16.45
C TYR A 21 -0.19 -3.15 -16.44
N GLU A 22 -0.48 -2.58 -15.27
CA GLU A 22 -1.43 -1.45 -15.13
C GLU A 22 -0.92 -0.17 -15.80
N LEU A 23 0.38 -0.09 -16.08
CA LEU A 23 1.06 1.02 -16.72
C LEU A 23 1.67 0.60 -18.06
N GLU A 24 1.10 -0.43 -18.71
CA GLU A 24 1.55 -0.89 -20.01
C GLU A 24 1.54 0.26 -21.04
N GLY A 25 2.57 0.32 -21.87
CA GLY A 25 2.75 1.43 -22.83
C GLY A 25 3.40 2.70 -22.25
N THR A 26 3.69 2.75 -20.95
CA THR A 26 4.52 3.81 -20.38
C THR A 26 6.01 3.44 -20.44
N ARG A 27 6.89 4.45 -20.27
CA ARG A 27 8.33 4.18 -20.19
C ARG A 27 8.68 3.41 -18.91
N PRO A 28 9.68 2.50 -18.96
CA PRO A 28 10.11 1.74 -17.77
C PRO A 28 10.50 2.63 -16.58
N GLU A 29 11.06 3.81 -16.86
CA GLU A 29 11.46 4.77 -15.82
C GLU A 29 10.26 5.34 -15.05
N LEU A 30 9.18 5.67 -15.76
CA LEU A 30 7.94 6.12 -15.15
C LEU A 30 7.31 5.00 -14.31
N ASN A 31 7.26 3.80 -14.86
CA ASN A 31 6.69 2.64 -14.18
C ASN A 31 7.44 2.35 -12.86
N ARG A 32 8.79 2.30 -12.88
CA ARG A 32 9.59 2.15 -11.65
C ARG A 32 9.37 3.30 -10.66
N PHE A 33 9.34 4.54 -11.16
CA PHE A 33 9.09 5.72 -10.31
C PHE A 33 7.75 5.62 -9.58
N ILE A 34 6.68 5.20 -10.27
CA ILE A 34 5.35 5.06 -9.67
C ILE A 34 5.34 3.98 -8.59
N HIS A 35 5.98 2.84 -8.82
CA HIS A 35 6.02 1.76 -7.82
C HIS A 35 6.94 2.08 -6.63
N GLU A 36 8.04 2.79 -6.84
CA GLU A 36 8.84 3.32 -5.72
C GLU A 36 8.03 4.37 -4.92
N TYR A 37 7.28 5.24 -5.62
CA TYR A 37 6.39 6.19 -4.96
C TYR A 37 5.31 5.51 -4.12
N LEU A 38 4.71 4.43 -4.60
CA LEU A 38 3.73 3.63 -3.85
C LEU A 38 4.30 3.17 -2.50
N VAL A 39 5.52 2.63 -2.48
CA VAL A 39 6.18 2.22 -1.24
C VAL A 39 6.43 3.42 -0.32
N ARG A 40 6.99 4.51 -0.84
CA ARG A 40 7.25 5.73 -0.06
C ARG A 40 6.00 6.38 0.48
N TYR A 41 4.89 6.29 -0.25
CA TYR A 41 3.60 6.82 0.16
C TYR A 41 3.08 6.13 1.43
N TYR A 42 3.32 4.83 1.58
CA TYR A 42 2.90 4.02 2.73
C TYR A 42 3.99 3.81 3.81
N ASP A 43 5.25 4.22 3.58
CA ASP A 43 6.30 4.22 4.61
C ASP A 43 6.13 5.41 5.57
N VAL A 44 5.08 5.35 6.38
CA VAL A 44 4.66 6.44 7.28
C VAL A 44 4.95 6.17 8.75
N ASN A 45 5.09 4.88 9.14
CA ASN A 45 5.31 4.49 10.54
C ASN A 45 6.13 3.21 10.65
N ARG A 46 7.42 3.34 10.89
CA ARG A 46 8.35 2.20 10.94
C ARG A 46 8.20 1.31 12.18
N HIS A 47 7.47 1.75 13.21
CA HIS A 47 7.11 0.88 14.33
C HIS A 47 5.99 -0.11 13.99
N LEU A 48 5.21 0.18 12.94
CA LEU A 48 4.14 -0.65 12.43
C LEU A 48 4.47 -1.29 11.07
N SER A 49 5.70 -1.11 10.57
CA SER A 49 6.13 -1.56 9.24
C SER A 49 7.29 -2.55 9.36
N PHE A 50 7.20 -3.66 8.63
CA PHE A 50 8.12 -4.80 8.80
C PHE A 50 8.54 -5.38 7.46
N SER A 51 9.72 -6.02 7.46
CA SER A 51 10.25 -6.82 6.35
C SER A 51 10.70 -8.20 6.80
N VAL A 52 10.54 -9.17 5.91
CA VAL A 52 11.23 -10.46 5.95
C VAL A 52 12.33 -10.43 4.91
N VAL A 53 13.55 -10.74 5.34
CA VAL A 53 14.75 -10.67 4.51
C VAL A 53 15.58 -11.92 4.77
N ASP A 54 15.92 -12.63 3.69
CA ASP A 54 16.89 -13.72 3.68
C ASP A 54 17.99 -13.40 2.65
N ASP A 55 18.00 -13.94 1.46
CA ASP A 55 18.89 -13.53 0.35
C ASP A 55 18.36 -12.32 -0.46
N GLY A 56 17.50 -11.49 0.15
CA GLY A 56 16.82 -10.36 -0.44
C GLY A 56 15.54 -10.04 0.31
N LEU A 57 14.72 -9.15 -0.23
CA LEU A 57 13.42 -8.82 0.36
C LEU A 57 12.38 -9.87 -0.05
N ASP A 58 11.95 -10.71 0.87
CA ASP A 58 10.97 -11.78 0.65
C ASP A 58 9.53 -11.31 0.83
N ALA A 59 9.32 -10.45 1.80
CA ALA A 59 8.00 -9.88 2.10
C ALA A 59 8.13 -8.57 2.86
N PHE A 60 7.13 -7.72 2.74
CA PHE A 60 7.00 -6.52 3.57
C PHE A 60 5.55 -6.15 3.84
N LEU A 61 5.36 -5.41 4.91
CA LEU A 61 4.09 -4.84 5.31
C LEU A 61 4.34 -3.43 5.83
N LEU A 62 3.64 -2.44 5.25
CA LEU A 62 3.68 -1.04 5.64
C LEU A 62 2.34 -0.66 6.24
N ALA A 63 2.36 -0.08 7.43
CA ALA A 63 1.15 0.33 8.13
C ALA A 63 1.36 1.66 8.87
N GLY A 64 0.26 2.33 9.20
CA GLY A 64 0.28 3.58 9.93
C GLY A 64 -1.02 3.85 10.68
N LEU A 65 -0.98 4.82 11.58
CA LEU A 65 -2.14 5.35 12.28
C LEU A 65 -2.93 6.31 11.37
N LYS A 66 -4.16 6.60 11.72
CA LYS A 66 -5.00 7.58 11.00
C LYS A 66 -4.32 8.94 10.82
N ALA A 67 -3.56 9.38 11.80
CA ALA A 67 -2.88 10.68 11.80
C ALA A 67 -1.56 10.70 11.02
N ASP A 68 -0.96 9.52 10.74
CA ASP A 68 0.31 9.43 10.05
C ASP A 68 0.20 9.97 8.61
N ARG A 69 1.23 10.65 8.16
CA ARG A 69 1.30 11.24 6.81
C ARG A 69 2.62 10.90 6.16
N SER A 70 2.57 10.66 4.87
CA SER A 70 3.77 10.47 4.07
C SER A 70 4.57 11.76 3.96
N GLY A 71 5.88 11.67 4.17
CA GLY A 71 6.83 12.76 3.91
C GLY A 71 7.38 12.77 2.48
N CYS A 72 6.85 11.96 1.57
CA CYS A 72 7.46 11.74 0.25
C CYS A 72 7.11 12.81 -0.80
N ASP A 73 6.29 13.82 -0.50
CA ASP A 73 5.87 14.84 -1.48
C ASP A 73 7.05 15.58 -2.12
N GLY A 74 8.04 15.96 -1.33
CA GLY A 74 9.23 16.63 -1.86
C GLY A 74 10.05 15.71 -2.77
N TRP A 75 10.14 14.44 -2.46
CA TRP A 75 10.78 13.44 -3.32
C TRP A 75 9.99 13.25 -4.62
N PHE A 76 8.67 13.08 -4.51
CA PHE A 76 7.78 12.92 -5.67
C PHE A 76 7.91 14.10 -6.64
N CYS A 77 7.77 15.34 -6.16
CA CYS A 77 7.85 16.53 -7.01
C CYS A 77 9.22 16.67 -7.71
N ARG A 78 10.32 16.41 -6.99
CA ARG A 78 11.66 16.46 -7.59
C ARG A 78 11.84 15.41 -8.68
N LYS A 79 11.44 14.17 -8.46
CA LYS A 79 11.53 13.10 -9.46
C LYS A 79 10.61 13.36 -10.64
N LEU A 80 9.38 13.79 -10.37
CA LEU A 80 8.37 14.09 -11.40
C LEU A 80 8.84 15.18 -12.38
N SER A 81 9.66 16.15 -11.93
CA SER A 81 10.13 17.25 -12.78
C SER A 81 10.92 16.79 -14.01
N PHE A 82 11.53 15.62 -13.98
CA PHE A 82 12.31 15.04 -15.08
C PHE A 82 11.47 14.33 -16.16
N PHE A 83 10.16 14.17 -15.94
CA PHE A 83 9.28 13.48 -16.88
C PHE A 83 8.59 14.47 -17.82
N PRO A 84 8.22 14.04 -19.06
CA PRO A 84 7.37 14.80 -19.96
C PRO A 84 5.96 15.03 -19.37
N ASP A 85 5.27 16.05 -19.85
CA ASP A 85 3.96 16.46 -19.29
C ASP A 85 2.89 15.37 -19.36
N LYS A 86 2.88 14.51 -20.40
CA LYS A 86 1.97 13.36 -20.47
C LYS A 86 2.21 12.40 -19.29
N GLU A 87 3.44 12.10 -19.01
CA GLU A 87 3.83 11.17 -17.94
C GLU A 87 3.65 11.80 -16.53
N LYS A 88 3.85 13.11 -16.41
CA LYS A 88 3.51 13.85 -15.19
C LYS A 88 2.02 13.70 -14.84
N LYS A 89 1.15 13.77 -15.85
CA LYS A 89 -0.30 13.55 -15.64
C LYS A 89 -0.59 12.14 -15.14
N ILE A 90 0.00 11.12 -15.74
CA ILE A 90 -0.17 9.71 -15.30
C ILE A 90 0.25 9.56 -13.83
N ALA A 91 1.44 10.04 -13.47
CA ALA A 91 1.92 9.95 -12.09
C ALA A 91 1.05 10.73 -11.10
N GLN A 92 0.51 11.89 -11.52
CA GLN A 92 -0.38 12.68 -10.69
C GLN A 92 -1.73 12.00 -10.48
N GLU A 93 -2.28 11.36 -11.53
CA GLU A 93 -3.52 10.55 -11.41
C GLU A 93 -3.30 9.35 -10.48
N TYR A 94 -2.17 8.67 -10.57
CA TYR A 94 -1.83 7.60 -9.63
C TYR A 94 -1.76 8.10 -8.18
N ARG A 95 -1.13 9.27 -7.95
CA ARG A 95 -1.12 9.91 -6.64
C ARG A 95 -2.54 10.23 -6.13
N ASN A 96 -3.40 10.77 -7.01
CA ASN A 96 -4.79 11.07 -6.68
C ASN A 96 -5.56 9.79 -6.34
N TYR A 97 -5.32 8.70 -7.07
CA TYR A 97 -5.88 7.39 -6.80
C TYR A 97 -5.53 6.88 -5.40
N LEU A 98 -4.25 6.90 -5.01
CA LEU A 98 -3.81 6.49 -3.66
C LEU A 98 -4.45 7.37 -2.57
N THR A 99 -4.55 8.66 -2.82
CA THR A 99 -5.14 9.62 -1.86
C THR A 99 -6.64 9.35 -1.67
N ARG A 100 -7.41 9.18 -2.76
CA ARG A 100 -8.84 8.86 -2.67
C ARG A 100 -9.11 7.59 -1.87
N ASN A 101 -8.33 6.53 -2.14
CA ASN A 101 -8.47 5.27 -1.45
C ASN A 101 -8.09 5.37 0.04
N GLY A 102 -7.01 6.07 0.36
CA GLY A 102 -6.62 6.35 1.73
C GLY A 102 -7.67 7.16 2.49
N ASP A 103 -8.25 8.17 1.86
CA ASP A 103 -9.31 8.98 2.47
C ASP A 103 -10.61 8.17 2.67
N ALA A 104 -10.95 7.26 1.76
CA ALA A 104 -12.09 6.35 1.93
C ALA A 104 -11.92 5.46 3.18
N VAL A 105 -10.73 4.89 3.40
CA VAL A 105 -10.41 4.12 4.60
C VAL A 105 -10.54 4.98 5.86
N LYS A 106 -9.95 6.19 5.86
CA LYS A 106 -9.91 7.09 7.03
C LYS A 106 -11.28 7.51 7.55
N LYS A 107 -12.33 7.46 6.70
CA LYS A 107 -13.72 7.71 7.14
C LYS A 107 -14.21 6.73 8.20
N PHE A 108 -13.71 5.50 8.18
CA PHE A 108 -14.12 4.42 9.09
C PHE A 108 -13.18 4.26 10.29
N MET A 109 -11.98 4.84 10.24
CA MET A 109 -10.97 4.70 11.28
C MET A 109 -11.24 5.61 12.48
N GLY A 110 -11.13 5.05 13.69
CA GLY A 110 -10.90 5.81 14.92
C GLY A 110 -9.44 6.30 15.03
N GLU A 111 -9.16 7.11 16.04
CA GLU A 111 -7.83 7.73 16.21
C GLU A 111 -6.72 6.69 16.46
N ASN A 112 -7.03 5.61 17.17
CA ASN A 112 -6.08 4.53 17.49
C ASN A 112 -6.13 3.35 16.54
N ASP A 113 -6.91 3.43 15.46
CA ASP A 113 -6.95 2.36 14.47
C ASP A 113 -5.74 2.42 13.55
N VAL A 114 -5.36 1.27 13.00
CA VAL A 114 -4.22 1.11 12.11
C VAL A 114 -4.70 0.80 10.70
N GLN A 115 -4.19 1.52 9.71
CA GLN A 115 -4.31 1.17 8.31
C GLN A 115 -3.10 0.35 7.86
N MET A 116 -3.33 -0.83 7.32
CA MET A 116 -2.36 -1.58 6.54
C MET A 116 -2.40 -1.03 5.10
N GLY A 117 -1.35 -0.32 4.72
CA GLY A 117 -1.30 0.44 3.47
C GLY A 117 -0.78 -0.37 2.29
N LEU A 118 0.30 -1.13 2.50
CA LEU A 118 0.91 -1.96 1.47
C LEU A 118 1.42 -3.26 2.08
N PHE A 119 1.09 -4.38 1.45
CA PHE A 119 1.41 -5.69 1.97
C PHE A 119 1.71 -6.66 0.84
N MET A 120 2.92 -7.19 0.80
CA MET A 120 3.39 -8.05 -0.28
C MET A 120 4.26 -9.18 0.25
N SER A 121 4.21 -10.33 -0.42
CA SER A 121 5.00 -11.52 -0.06
C SER A 121 5.26 -12.35 -1.31
N ARG A 122 6.52 -12.72 -1.53
CA ARG A 122 6.97 -13.65 -2.59
C ARG A 122 7.14 -15.07 -2.07
N VAL A 123 7.41 -15.22 -0.76
CA VAL A 123 7.70 -16.52 -0.14
C VAL A 123 6.50 -16.98 0.67
N SER A 124 6.07 -18.23 0.44
CA SER A 124 4.92 -18.80 1.15
C SER A 124 5.10 -18.75 2.67
N GLY A 125 4.06 -18.32 3.38
CA GLY A 125 4.04 -18.21 4.84
C GLY A 125 4.57 -16.88 5.40
N THR A 126 5.45 -16.16 4.69
CA THR A 126 6.01 -14.89 5.20
C THR A 126 4.96 -13.80 5.35
N GLY A 127 3.99 -13.75 4.44
CA GLY A 127 2.86 -12.83 4.57
C GLY A 127 2.05 -13.07 5.84
N ARG A 128 1.75 -14.33 6.17
CA ARG A 128 1.05 -14.67 7.42
C ARG A 128 1.86 -14.23 8.65
N MET A 129 3.15 -14.49 8.65
CA MET A 129 4.04 -14.08 9.75
C MET A 129 4.05 -12.56 9.96
N LEU A 130 4.05 -11.76 8.88
CA LEU A 130 3.98 -10.30 8.97
C LEU A 130 2.64 -9.82 9.53
N LEU A 131 1.53 -10.38 9.07
CA LEU A 131 0.20 -10.03 9.56
C LEU A 131 0.03 -10.38 11.04
N ASP A 132 0.43 -11.58 11.45
CA ASP A 132 0.37 -12.01 12.86
C ASP A 132 1.22 -11.12 13.76
N ASN A 133 2.41 -10.68 13.29
CA ASN A 133 3.26 -9.75 14.02
C ASN A 133 2.60 -8.36 14.18
N LEU A 134 2.00 -7.82 13.10
CA LEU A 134 1.27 -6.56 13.17
C LEU A 134 0.10 -6.66 14.16
N GLU A 135 -0.71 -7.72 14.06
CA GLU A 135 -1.84 -7.94 14.97
C GLU A 135 -1.41 -8.03 16.43
N ARG A 136 -0.32 -8.77 16.70
CA ARG A 136 0.24 -8.89 18.06
C ARG A 136 0.66 -7.55 18.64
N ILE A 137 1.32 -6.70 17.82
CA ILE A 137 1.74 -5.35 18.23
C ILE A 137 0.52 -4.47 18.44
N CYS A 138 -0.44 -4.51 17.55
CA CYS A 138 -1.68 -3.73 17.64
C CYS A 138 -2.46 -4.07 18.91
N ARG A 139 -2.68 -5.37 19.21
CA ARG A 139 -3.35 -5.80 20.46
C ARG A 139 -2.60 -5.32 21.69
N LYS A 140 -1.27 -5.44 21.73
CA LYS A 140 -0.44 -4.97 22.85
C LYS A 140 -0.59 -3.47 23.09
N ASN A 141 -0.88 -2.68 22.06
CA ASN A 141 -1.03 -1.23 22.13
C ASN A 141 -2.50 -0.77 22.18
N GLY A 142 -3.47 -1.67 22.38
CA GLY A 142 -4.89 -1.33 22.50
C GLY A 142 -5.53 -0.82 21.20
N VAL A 143 -4.99 -1.20 20.06
CA VAL A 143 -5.59 -0.92 18.74
C VAL A 143 -6.84 -1.79 18.58
N GLY A 144 -7.98 -1.19 18.30
CA GLY A 144 -9.24 -1.89 18.18
C GLY A 144 -9.48 -2.52 16.81
N ASN A 145 -8.98 -1.89 15.75
CA ASN A 145 -9.22 -2.38 14.39
C ASN A 145 -8.00 -2.19 13.48
N LEU A 146 -7.86 -3.14 12.54
CA LEU A 146 -7.06 -2.97 11.34
C LEU A 146 -7.96 -2.63 10.16
N PHE A 147 -7.52 -1.71 9.32
CA PHE A 147 -8.17 -1.34 8.08
C PHE A 147 -7.23 -1.50 6.89
N LEU A 148 -7.79 -1.74 5.73
CA LEU A 148 -7.09 -1.64 4.43
C LEU A 148 -8.09 -1.32 3.33
N TRP A 149 -7.61 -0.91 2.18
CA TRP A 149 -8.37 -1.00 0.93
C TRP A 149 -7.69 -1.97 -0.03
N ALA A 150 -8.46 -2.58 -0.88
CA ALA A 150 -8.00 -3.42 -1.97
C ALA A 150 -8.97 -3.30 -3.13
N ASP A 151 -8.47 -3.18 -4.34
CA ASP A 151 -9.28 -3.30 -5.55
C ASP A 151 -9.29 -4.74 -6.09
N VAL A 152 -10.00 -4.95 -7.20
CA VAL A 152 -10.16 -6.27 -7.83
C VAL A 152 -8.85 -6.87 -8.35
N THR A 153 -7.77 -6.09 -8.47
CA THR A 153 -6.44 -6.58 -8.87
C THR A 153 -5.68 -7.23 -7.71
N CYS A 154 -6.15 -7.01 -6.48
CA CYS A 154 -5.57 -7.54 -5.27
C CYS A 154 -6.13 -8.93 -4.91
N ASN A 155 -5.44 -9.64 -4.02
CA ASN A 155 -5.91 -10.94 -3.52
C ASN A 155 -7.00 -10.77 -2.44
N VAL A 156 -8.20 -10.31 -2.85
CA VAL A 156 -9.37 -10.10 -1.97
C VAL A 156 -9.68 -11.33 -1.11
N PRO A 157 -9.71 -12.58 -1.64
CA PRO A 157 -10.00 -13.77 -0.84
C PRO A 157 -9.01 -14.00 0.30
N TYR A 158 -7.78 -13.52 0.19
CA TYR A 158 -6.80 -13.61 1.26
C TYR A 158 -7.25 -12.83 2.51
N TYR A 159 -7.74 -11.62 2.31
CA TYR A 159 -8.21 -10.78 3.42
C TYR A 159 -9.42 -11.37 4.13
N GLU A 160 -10.40 -11.86 3.39
CA GLU A 160 -11.59 -12.52 3.95
C GLU A 160 -11.22 -13.73 4.79
N LYS A 161 -10.34 -14.62 4.28
CA LYS A 161 -9.84 -15.80 5.02
C LYS A 161 -9.07 -15.44 6.29
N ASN A 162 -8.50 -14.23 6.35
CA ASN A 162 -7.78 -13.74 7.52
C ASN A 162 -8.65 -12.87 8.45
N GLY A 163 -9.97 -12.93 8.32
CA GLY A 163 -10.92 -12.31 9.23
C GLY A 163 -11.20 -10.83 8.97
N PHE A 164 -10.83 -10.33 7.81
CA PHE A 164 -11.28 -9.01 7.36
C PHE A 164 -12.68 -9.08 6.77
N THR A 165 -13.49 -8.06 7.04
CA THR A 165 -14.85 -7.91 6.51
C THR A 165 -14.95 -6.61 5.71
N VAL A 166 -15.67 -6.63 4.60
CA VAL A 166 -15.94 -5.43 3.80
C VAL A 166 -16.85 -4.49 4.58
N VAL A 167 -16.47 -3.23 4.70
CA VAL A 167 -17.25 -2.15 5.34
C VAL A 167 -17.71 -1.09 4.36
N ASP A 168 -17.08 -1.03 3.17
CA ASP A 168 -17.48 -0.16 2.07
C ASP A 168 -17.03 -0.72 0.72
N ARG A 169 -17.74 -0.38 -0.35
CA ARG A 169 -17.39 -0.71 -1.73
C ARG A 169 -17.73 0.48 -2.62
N PHE A 170 -16.82 0.84 -3.50
CA PHE A 170 -17.01 1.91 -4.47
C PHE A 170 -16.22 1.67 -5.74
N GLU A 171 -16.66 2.28 -6.82
CA GLU A 171 -15.93 2.28 -8.08
C GLU A 171 -14.93 3.43 -8.09
N ASN A 172 -13.67 3.11 -8.40
CA ASN A 172 -12.66 4.10 -8.74
C ASN A 172 -12.64 4.30 -10.26
N ASP A 173 -12.93 5.52 -10.69
CA ASP A 173 -12.59 5.97 -12.02
C ASP A 173 -11.08 6.19 -12.08
N VAL A 174 -10.38 5.21 -12.63
CA VAL A 174 -8.96 5.31 -12.90
C VAL A 174 -8.83 5.66 -14.37
N SER A 175 -8.47 6.92 -14.66
CA SER A 175 -8.25 7.43 -16.02
C SER A 175 -7.03 6.80 -16.73
N LEU A 176 -6.45 5.78 -16.15
CA LEU A 176 -5.50 4.88 -16.78
C LEU A 176 -6.34 3.83 -17.50
N ASP A 177 -6.24 3.65 -18.78
CA ASP A 177 -6.99 2.80 -19.74
C ASP A 177 -7.67 1.50 -19.23
N THR A 178 -7.67 1.24 -17.92
CA THR A 178 -8.19 0.07 -17.22
C THR A 178 -9.68 0.17 -16.84
N GLY A 179 -10.34 1.31 -17.09
CA GLY A 179 -11.74 1.52 -16.71
C GLY A 179 -11.97 1.71 -15.21
N CYS A 180 -13.20 1.48 -14.75
CA CYS A 180 -13.55 1.56 -13.33
C CYS A 180 -13.04 0.32 -12.58
N LEU A 181 -12.34 0.52 -11.46
CA LEU A 181 -11.91 -0.55 -10.56
C LEU A 181 -12.82 -0.60 -9.33
N ASP A 182 -13.48 -1.74 -9.13
CA ASP A 182 -14.16 -2.02 -7.88
C ASP A 182 -13.14 -2.03 -6.73
N THR A 183 -13.35 -1.18 -5.76
CA THR A 183 -12.49 -1.03 -4.59
C THR A 183 -13.27 -1.31 -3.32
N TYR A 184 -12.68 -2.06 -2.43
CA TYR A 184 -13.25 -2.48 -1.15
C TYR A 184 -12.48 -1.86 -0.01
N VAL A 185 -13.19 -1.36 1.00
CA VAL A 185 -12.61 -1.03 2.31
C VAL A 185 -12.88 -2.19 3.25
N PHE A 186 -11.82 -2.72 3.82
CA PHE A 186 -11.86 -3.83 4.75
C PHE A 186 -11.56 -3.38 6.17
N ARG A 187 -12.21 -4.05 7.13
CA ARG A 187 -11.93 -3.93 8.56
C ARG A 187 -11.74 -5.29 9.18
N LYS A 188 -10.76 -5.41 10.07
CA LYS A 188 -10.61 -6.54 11.00
C LYS A 188 -10.63 -6.01 12.42
N LYS A 189 -11.55 -6.51 13.26
CA LYS A 189 -11.52 -6.24 14.70
C LYS A 189 -10.40 -7.04 15.36
N LEU A 190 -9.72 -6.42 16.31
CA LEU A 190 -8.67 -7.03 17.11
C LEU A 190 -9.21 -7.17 18.54
N ASP A 191 -9.67 -8.37 18.86
CA ASP A 191 -10.13 -8.71 20.22
C ASP A 191 -8.94 -8.87 21.17
#